data_1e6faff3667d773cee026e2acefb85e0
#
_entry.id   1e6faff3667d773cee026e2acefb85e0
#
_cell.length_a   1.000
_cell.length_b   1.000
_cell.length_c   1.000
_cell.angle_alpha   90.00
_cell.angle_beta   90.00
_cell.angle_gamma   90.00
#
_symmetry.space_group_name_H-M   'P 1'
#
loop_
_entity.id
_entity.type
_entity.pdbx_description
1 polymer ?
#
loop_
_entity_poly.entity_id
_entity_poly.type
_entity_poly.pdbx_seq_one_letter_code
_entity_poly.pdbx_strand_id
1 'polypeptide(L)'
;MDVAVARAELGLGPAPTWAQVRIAYRAQIAASHPDRPGGDAARAALVTEAYATLELAHREGRLAERPPASPAPPPAAPRPPVEPLDEPPEVLDGDTVHLAAPPDEAFARLVDACHRIGDVTYIDRSCAILEALLPVDGEGVCSLVISLQGRADGTDAFCTLEAIEHVGTPPVRPIVERLVSALRHPIG
;
A
#
# COMPACT_ATOMS: atom_id res chain seq x y z
N MET A 1 -5.77 -13.62 -21.94
CA MET A 1 -5.65 -12.20 -22.42
C MET A 1 -4.19 -11.91 -22.79
N ASP A 2 -3.90 -10.98 -23.73
CA ASP A 2 -2.53 -10.53 -24.04
C ASP A 2 -2.04 -9.49 -23.00
N VAL A 3 -0.70 -9.44 -22.74
CA VAL A 3 -0.10 -8.52 -21.74
C VAL A 3 -0.38 -7.06 -22.03
N ALA A 4 -0.39 -6.64 -23.32
CA ALA A 4 -0.69 -5.25 -23.67
C ALA A 4 -2.15 -4.90 -23.41
N VAL A 5 -3.06 -5.83 -23.69
CA VAL A 5 -4.50 -5.69 -23.40
C VAL A 5 -4.73 -5.67 -21.90
N ALA A 6 -4.08 -6.56 -21.13
CA ALA A 6 -4.19 -6.60 -19.69
C ALA A 6 -3.73 -5.29 -19.01
N ARG A 7 -2.65 -4.69 -19.53
CA ARG A 7 -2.20 -3.36 -19.06
C ARG A 7 -3.23 -2.27 -19.35
N ALA A 8 -3.75 -2.24 -20.56
CA ALA A 8 -4.77 -1.26 -20.95
C ALA A 8 -6.04 -1.41 -20.10
N GLU A 9 -6.44 -2.66 -19.80
CA GLU A 9 -7.60 -2.96 -18.98
C GLU A 9 -7.47 -2.46 -17.55
N LEU A 10 -6.26 -2.51 -16.97
CA LEU A 10 -5.96 -1.93 -15.67
C LEU A 10 -5.60 -0.44 -15.72
N GLY A 11 -5.61 0.20 -16.90
CA GLY A 11 -5.24 1.61 -17.06
C GLY A 11 -3.76 1.89 -16.87
N LEU A 12 -2.90 0.90 -17.11
CA LEU A 12 -1.46 0.99 -16.90
C LEU A 12 -0.70 1.41 -18.16
N GLY A 13 0.39 2.12 -17.96
CA GLY A 13 1.31 2.51 -19.03
C GLY A 13 2.12 1.33 -19.61
N PRO A 14 3.03 1.60 -20.56
CA PRO A 14 3.75 0.56 -21.32
C PRO A 14 4.75 -0.25 -20.49
N ALA A 15 5.23 0.27 -19.37
CA ALA A 15 6.21 -0.37 -18.50
C ALA A 15 5.85 -0.15 -17.02
N PRO A 16 4.78 -0.78 -16.52
CA PRO A 16 4.37 -0.63 -15.14
C PRO A 16 5.29 -1.42 -14.21
N THR A 17 5.54 -0.89 -13.02
CA THR A 17 6.10 -1.69 -11.93
C THR A 17 5.06 -2.69 -11.44
N TRP A 18 5.50 -3.78 -10.79
CA TRP A 18 4.57 -4.75 -10.20
C TRP A 18 3.68 -4.10 -9.13
N ALA A 19 4.23 -3.17 -8.36
CA ALA A 19 3.46 -2.37 -7.40
C ALA A 19 2.29 -1.63 -8.07
N GLN A 20 2.55 -0.95 -9.20
CA GLN A 20 1.50 -0.26 -9.95
C GLN A 20 0.41 -1.22 -10.47
N VAL A 21 0.78 -2.43 -10.89
CA VAL A 21 -0.19 -3.47 -11.31
C VAL A 21 -1.13 -3.82 -10.15
N ARG A 22 -0.58 -4.09 -8.97
CA ARG A 22 -1.38 -4.45 -7.78
C ARG A 22 -2.31 -3.33 -7.34
N ILE A 23 -1.81 -2.10 -7.35
CA ILE A 23 -2.60 -0.91 -6.99
C ILE A 23 -3.77 -0.72 -7.95
N ALA A 24 -3.50 -0.74 -9.26
CA ALA A 24 -4.53 -0.61 -10.29
C ALA A 24 -5.59 -1.71 -10.16
N TYR A 25 -5.17 -2.95 -9.92
CA TYR A 25 -6.08 -4.06 -9.66
C TYR A 25 -6.99 -3.80 -8.46
N ARG A 26 -6.43 -3.43 -7.30
CA ARG A 26 -7.21 -3.17 -6.08
C ARG A 26 -8.22 -2.05 -6.27
N ALA A 27 -7.80 -0.95 -6.89
CA ALA A 27 -8.68 0.18 -7.17
C ALA A 27 -9.85 -0.22 -8.09
N GLN A 28 -9.58 -0.98 -9.15
CA GLN A 28 -10.60 -1.36 -10.11
C GLN A 28 -11.53 -2.47 -9.58
N ILE A 29 -10.99 -3.45 -8.84
CA ILE A 29 -11.83 -4.50 -8.25
C ILE A 29 -12.74 -3.90 -7.16
N ALA A 30 -12.23 -2.97 -6.35
CA ALA A 30 -13.05 -2.27 -5.38
C ALA A 30 -14.16 -1.43 -6.03
N ALA A 31 -13.90 -0.81 -7.19
CA ALA A 31 -14.89 -0.02 -7.92
C ALA A 31 -15.95 -0.90 -8.60
N SER A 32 -15.58 -2.09 -9.09
CA SER A 32 -16.47 -3.00 -9.83
C SER A 32 -17.08 -4.13 -8.98
N HIS A 33 -16.81 -4.15 -7.67
CA HIS A 33 -17.28 -5.24 -6.79
C HIS A 33 -18.81 -5.40 -6.85
N PRO A 34 -19.32 -6.63 -7.07
CA PRO A 34 -20.75 -6.86 -7.27
C PRO A 34 -21.61 -6.49 -6.05
N ASP A 35 -21.04 -6.49 -4.84
CA ASP A 35 -21.75 -6.13 -3.61
C ASP A 35 -21.91 -4.61 -3.43
N ARG A 36 -21.32 -3.79 -4.30
CA ARG A 36 -21.49 -2.34 -4.26
C ARG A 36 -22.65 -1.90 -5.13
N PRO A 37 -23.41 -0.84 -4.74
CA PRO A 37 -24.39 -0.23 -5.61
C PRO A 37 -23.74 0.23 -6.93
N GLY A 38 -24.19 -0.35 -8.06
CA GLY A 38 -23.60 -0.09 -9.38
C GLY A 38 -22.36 -0.94 -9.71
N GLY A 39 -22.04 -1.95 -8.91
CA GLY A 39 -20.99 -2.90 -9.23
C GLY A 39 -21.28 -3.73 -10.49
N ASP A 40 -20.24 -4.09 -11.22
CA ASP A 40 -20.33 -4.83 -12.49
C ASP A 40 -19.47 -6.10 -12.40
N ALA A 41 -20.16 -7.25 -12.26
CA ALA A 41 -19.49 -8.56 -12.17
C ALA A 41 -18.69 -8.92 -13.45
N ALA A 42 -19.15 -8.47 -14.61
CA ALA A 42 -18.41 -8.72 -15.87
C ALA A 42 -17.12 -7.88 -15.89
N ARG A 43 -17.18 -6.65 -15.43
CA ARG A 43 -16.02 -5.78 -15.27
C ARG A 43 -15.04 -6.35 -14.24
N ALA A 44 -15.52 -6.82 -13.09
CA ALA A 44 -14.69 -7.46 -12.06
C ALA A 44 -13.98 -8.70 -12.60
N ALA A 45 -14.65 -9.53 -13.41
CA ALA A 45 -14.04 -10.70 -14.05
C ALA A 45 -12.91 -10.30 -15.02
N LEU A 46 -13.11 -9.28 -15.86
CA LEU A 46 -12.08 -8.76 -16.77
C LEU A 46 -10.87 -8.20 -16.03
N VAL A 47 -11.09 -7.46 -14.96
CA VAL A 47 -10.04 -6.92 -14.09
C VAL A 47 -9.22 -8.06 -13.46
N THR A 48 -9.89 -9.12 -13.01
CA THR A 48 -9.23 -10.30 -12.42
C THR A 48 -8.42 -11.07 -13.48
N GLU A 49 -8.95 -11.25 -14.69
CA GLU A 49 -8.21 -11.90 -15.79
C GLU A 49 -6.98 -11.07 -16.21
N ALA A 50 -7.12 -9.74 -16.25
CA ALA A 50 -6.02 -8.83 -16.56
C ALA A 50 -4.90 -8.94 -15.53
N TYR A 51 -5.24 -8.95 -14.25
CA TYR A 51 -4.28 -9.11 -13.16
C TYR A 51 -3.54 -10.46 -13.26
N ALA A 52 -4.26 -11.58 -13.42
CA ALA A 52 -3.66 -12.90 -13.55
C ALA A 52 -2.69 -13.00 -14.75
N THR A 53 -3.02 -12.33 -15.86
CA THR A 53 -2.15 -12.27 -17.04
C THR A 53 -0.85 -11.52 -16.75
N LEU A 54 -0.94 -10.38 -16.04
CA LEU A 54 0.24 -9.58 -15.69
C LEU A 54 1.07 -10.25 -14.58
N GLU A 55 0.44 -10.94 -13.65
CA GLU A 55 1.13 -11.74 -12.63
C GLU A 55 1.99 -12.84 -13.27
N LEU A 56 1.42 -13.58 -14.21
CA LEU A 56 2.17 -14.60 -14.94
C LEU A 56 3.33 -13.98 -15.71
N ALA A 57 3.11 -12.85 -16.39
CA ALA A 57 4.15 -12.13 -17.11
C ALA A 57 5.27 -11.62 -16.18
N HIS A 58 4.92 -11.19 -14.98
CA HIS A 58 5.89 -10.78 -13.96
C HIS A 58 6.74 -11.96 -13.49
N ARG A 59 6.14 -13.07 -13.11
CA ARG A 59 6.85 -14.31 -12.70
C ARG A 59 7.79 -14.84 -13.78
N GLU A 60 7.45 -14.67 -15.04
CA GLU A 60 8.27 -15.10 -16.20
C GLU A 60 9.29 -14.02 -16.62
N GLY A 61 9.40 -12.90 -15.90
CA GLY A 61 10.30 -11.79 -16.25
C GLY A 61 9.95 -11.08 -17.57
N ARG A 62 8.73 -11.27 -18.08
CA ARG A 62 8.24 -10.67 -19.34
C ARG A 62 7.51 -9.34 -19.12
N LEU A 63 7.20 -9.00 -17.89
CA LEU A 63 6.71 -7.66 -17.56
C LEU A 63 7.91 -6.71 -17.72
N ALA A 64 7.88 -5.87 -18.76
CA ALA A 64 8.91 -4.84 -18.94
C ALA A 64 8.75 -3.81 -17.82
N GLU A 65 9.46 -4.04 -16.73
CA GLU A 65 9.50 -3.09 -15.62
C GLU A 65 10.39 -1.91 -16.00
N ARG A 66 9.85 -0.72 -15.91
CA ARG A 66 10.67 0.48 -15.89
C ARG A 66 11.37 0.46 -14.54
N PRO A 67 12.73 0.51 -14.47
CA PRO A 67 13.39 0.77 -13.19
C PRO A 67 12.73 2.02 -12.60
N PRO A 68 12.41 2.05 -11.31
CA PRO A 68 11.77 3.19 -10.71
C PRO A 68 12.63 4.41 -11.02
N ALA A 69 12.16 5.23 -11.97
CA ALA A 69 12.62 6.59 -12.03
C ALA A 69 12.03 7.20 -10.76
N SER A 70 12.81 7.11 -9.70
CA SER A 70 12.56 7.95 -8.55
C SER A 70 12.59 9.38 -9.10
N PRO A 71 11.46 10.09 -9.24
CA PRO A 71 11.56 11.52 -9.23
C PRO A 71 12.14 11.81 -7.85
N ALA A 72 13.32 12.41 -7.82
CA ALA A 72 13.81 13.00 -6.59
C ALA A 72 12.60 13.74 -5.99
N PRO A 73 12.17 13.44 -4.77
CA PRO A 73 11.04 14.14 -4.18
C PRO A 73 11.37 15.63 -4.31
N PRO A 74 10.41 16.46 -4.76
CA PRO A 74 10.62 17.91 -4.70
C PRO A 74 11.08 18.21 -3.27
N PRO A 75 12.05 19.13 -3.07
CA PRO A 75 12.55 19.44 -1.75
C PRO A 75 11.33 19.65 -0.86
N ALA A 76 11.19 18.78 0.15
CA ALA A 76 10.03 18.77 1.01
C ALA A 76 9.88 20.17 1.59
N ALA A 77 8.78 20.84 1.29
CA ALA A 77 8.42 22.05 2.04
C ALA A 77 8.51 21.68 3.53
N PRO A 78 9.05 22.53 4.39
CA PRO A 78 9.18 22.24 5.81
C PRO A 78 7.80 21.80 6.32
N ARG A 79 7.67 20.51 6.64
CA ARG A 79 6.44 19.97 7.23
C ARG A 79 6.28 20.62 8.59
N PRO A 80 5.08 21.08 8.95
CA PRO A 80 4.84 21.50 10.33
C PRO A 80 5.24 20.35 11.26
N PRO A 81 5.81 20.61 12.42
CA PRO A 81 6.13 19.59 13.40
C PRO A 81 4.86 18.77 13.67
N VAL A 82 4.97 17.45 13.52
CA VAL A 82 3.87 16.54 13.86
C VAL A 82 3.81 16.54 15.40
N GLU A 83 2.77 17.12 15.98
CA GLU A 83 2.57 17.08 17.42
C GLU A 83 2.48 15.64 17.92
N PRO A 84 2.95 15.33 19.14
CA PRO A 84 2.78 14.00 19.72
C PRO A 84 1.29 13.61 19.72
N LEU A 85 1.00 12.31 19.52
CA LEU A 85 -0.37 11.81 19.72
C LEU A 85 -0.74 11.98 21.20
N ASP A 86 -1.96 12.43 21.48
CA ASP A 86 -2.48 12.52 22.84
C ASP A 86 -2.55 11.12 23.48
N GLU A 87 -2.82 10.10 22.69
CA GLU A 87 -2.79 8.69 23.10
C GLU A 87 -1.81 7.88 22.22
N PRO A 88 -1.06 6.94 22.80
CA PRO A 88 -0.14 6.10 22.04
C PRO A 88 -0.92 5.20 21.07
N PRO A 89 -0.38 4.96 19.85
CA PRO A 89 -1.01 4.04 18.91
C PRO A 89 -1.09 2.62 19.51
N GLU A 90 -2.23 1.98 19.32
CA GLU A 90 -2.54 0.64 19.84
C GLU A 90 -2.58 -0.39 18.71
N VAL A 91 -2.00 -1.57 18.95
CA VAL A 91 -2.13 -2.71 18.04
C VAL A 91 -3.38 -3.49 18.45
N LEU A 92 -4.36 -3.59 17.55
CA LEU A 92 -5.56 -4.39 17.78
C LEU A 92 -5.28 -5.87 17.44
N ASP A 93 -5.68 -6.37 16.31
CA ASP A 93 -5.63 -7.81 15.97
C ASP A 93 -4.29 -8.29 15.37
N GLY A 94 -3.18 -7.61 15.64
CA GLY A 94 -1.83 -8.01 15.17
C GLY A 94 -1.46 -7.52 13.76
N ASP A 95 -2.42 -7.10 12.96
CA ASP A 95 -2.26 -6.49 11.64
C ASP A 95 -2.91 -5.09 11.55
N THR A 96 -3.58 -4.66 12.59
CA THR A 96 -4.32 -3.40 12.65
C THR A 96 -3.76 -2.50 13.72
N VAL A 97 -3.51 -1.23 13.36
CA VAL A 97 -3.06 -0.17 14.28
C VAL A 97 -4.17 0.85 14.45
N HIS A 98 -4.63 1.06 15.67
CA HIS A 98 -5.53 2.16 16.01
C HIS A 98 -4.73 3.41 16.38
N LEU A 99 -5.14 4.55 15.80
CA LEU A 99 -4.62 5.87 16.13
C LEU A 99 -5.78 6.75 16.60
N ALA A 100 -5.67 7.32 17.79
CA ALA A 100 -6.63 8.30 18.33
C ALA A 100 -6.45 9.65 17.63
N ALA A 101 -6.65 9.68 16.31
CA ALA A 101 -6.49 10.84 15.44
C ALA A 101 -7.46 10.78 14.25
N PRO A 102 -7.88 11.94 13.72
CA PRO A 102 -8.68 11.98 12.48
C PRO A 102 -7.94 11.34 11.31
N PRO A 103 -8.66 10.82 10.28
CA PRO A 103 -8.06 10.09 9.15
C PRO A 103 -6.95 10.84 8.42
N ASP A 104 -7.07 12.13 8.20
CA ASP A 104 -6.06 12.93 7.50
C ASP A 104 -4.76 13.06 8.31
N GLU A 105 -4.89 13.20 9.61
CA GLU A 105 -3.75 13.28 10.53
C GLU A 105 -3.10 11.90 10.70
N ALA A 106 -3.89 10.86 10.95
CA ALA A 106 -3.42 9.48 11.01
C ALA A 106 -2.67 9.09 9.75
N PHE A 107 -3.19 9.46 8.58
CA PHE A 107 -2.54 9.22 7.29
C PHE A 107 -1.17 9.91 7.20
N ALA A 108 -1.09 11.19 7.57
CA ALA A 108 0.17 11.92 7.53
C ALA A 108 1.23 11.29 8.47
N ARG A 109 0.82 10.88 9.67
CA ARG A 109 1.69 10.22 10.64
C ARG A 109 2.19 8.86 10.16
N LEU A 110 1.32 8.08 9.51
CA LEU A 110 1.69 6.79 8.92
C LEU A 110 2.67 6.94 7.76
N VAL A 111 2.48 7.94 6.89
CA VAL A 111 3.45 8.26 5.84
C VAL A 111 4.82 8.58 6.44
N ASP A 112 4.88 9.41 7.47
CA ASP A 112 6.14 9.74 8.15
C ASP A 112 6.77 8.52 8.83
N ALA A 113 5.98 7.67 9.47
CA ALA A 113 6.47 6.44 10.08
C ALA A 113 6.99 5.45 9.02
N CYS A 114 6.30 5.31 7.89
CA CYS A 114 6.73 4.45 6.79
C CYS A 114 8.05 4.92 6.17
N HIS A 115 8.28 6.22 6.01
CA HIS A 115 9.57 6.76 5.57
C HIS A 115 10.73 6.43 6.50
N ARG A 116 10.48 6.14 7.78
CA ARG A 116 11.51 5.76 8.75
C ARG A 116 11.83 4.28 8.75
N ILE A 117 10.89 3.44 8.34
CA ILE A 117 11.08 1.99 8.35
C ILE A 117 11.34 1.39 6.97
N GLY A 118 11.13 2.17 5.91
CA GLY A 118 11.31 1.72 4.53
C GLY A 118 11.13 2.85 3.52
N ASP A 119 11.00 2.48 2.25
CA ASP A 119 10.81 3.40 1.14
C ASP A 119 9.33 3.47 0.75
N VAL A 120 8.70 4.64 0.91
CA VAL A 120 7.31 4.85 0.50
C VAL A 120 7.23 4.92 -1.03
N THR A 121 6.53 3.96 -1.64
CA THR A 121 6.43 3.82 -3.10
C THR A 121 5.11 4.31 -3.67
N TYR A 122 4.07 4.38 -2.83
CA TYR A 122 2.77 4.83 -3.28
C TYR A 122 1.98 5.51 -2.16
N ILE A 123 1.29 6.61 -2.52
CA ILE A 123 0.40 7.36 -1.64
C ILE A 123 -0.86 7.72 -2.41
N ASP A 124 -2.02 7.28 -1.93
CA ASP A 124 -3.33 7.71 -2.41
C ASP A 124 -4.17 8.22 -1.24
N ARG A 125 -4.27 9.55 -1.12
CA ARG A 125 -5.05 10.19 -0.06
C ARG A 125 -6.55 10.04 -0.27
N SER A 126 -7.01 9.90 -1.53
CA SER A 126 -8.44 9.79 -1.83
C SER A 126 -9.01 8.42 -1.46
N CYS A 127 -8.20 7.38 -1.60
CA CYS A 127 -8.52 6.02 -1.20
C CYS A 127 -7.99 5.66 0.20
N ALA A 128 -7.27 6.58 0.85
CA ALA A 128 -6.62 6.38 2.13
C ALA A 128 -5.71 5.12 2.13
N ILE A 129 -4.90 4.97 1.05
CA ILE A 129 -3.99 3.85 0.85
C ILE A 129 -2.55 4.36 0.74
N LEU A 130 -1.65 3.64 1.39
CA LEU A 130 -0.21 3.89 1.38
C LEU A 130 0.53 2.58 1.19
N GLU A 131 1.61 2.58 0.40
CA GLU A 131 2.48 1.42 0.22
C GLU A 131 3.94 1.81 0.49
N ALA A 132 4.65 0.96 1.21
CA ALA A 132 6.07 1.10 1.48
C ALA A 132 6.80 -0.23 1.25
N LEU A 133 7.99 -0.16 0.66
CA LEU A 133 8.92 -1.27 0.57
C LEU A 133 9.86 -1.25 1.78
N LEU A 134 10.00 -2.39 2.41
CA LEU A 134 10.86 -2.51 3.59
C LEU A 134 11.63 -3.82 3.61
N PRO A 135 12.88 -3.79 4.09
CA PRO A 135 13.65 -5.01 4.31
C PRO A 135 13.08 -5.77 5.53
N VAL A 136 12.88 -7.07 5.36
CA VAL A 136 12.44 -7.99 6.40
C VAL A 136 13.47 -9.09 6.54
N ASP A 137 13.97 -9.31 7.75
CA ASP A 137 15.00 -10.30 8.02
C ASP A 137 14.54 -11.71 7.62
N GLY A 138 15.32 -12.36 6.76
CA GLY A 138 15.03 -13.69 6.24
C GLY A 138 14.06 -13.75 5.06
N GLU A 139 13.34 -12.66 4.76
CA GLU A 139 12.30 -12.62 3.72
C GLU A 139 12.65 -11.65 2.56
N GLY A 140 13.80 -10.95 2.66
CA GLY A 140 14.20 -9.97 1.65
C GLY A 140 13.36 -8.70 1.69
N VAL A 141 13.05 -8.14 0.52
CA VAL A 141 12.21 -6.93 0.42
C VAL A 141 10.74 -7.33 0.37
N CYS A 142 9.96 -6.72 1.26
CA CYS A 142 8.51 -6.91 1.33
C CYS A 142 7.77 -5.60 1.03
N SER A 143 6.56 -5.72 0.50
CA SER A 143 5.63 -4.60 0.32
C SER A 143 4.66 -4.57 1.49
N LEU A 144 4.67 -3.48 2.24
CA LEU A 144 3.68 -3.17 3.27
C LEU A 144 2.61 -2.26 2.65
N VAL A 145 1.39 -2.73 2.63
CA VAL A 145 0.23 -1.94 2.21
C VAL A 145 -0.60 -1.60 3.43
N ILE A 146 -0.92 -0.33 3.59
CA ILE A 146 -1.73 0.19 4.69
C ILE A 146 -2.98 0.85 4.09
N SER A 147 -4.15 0.42 4.55
CA SER A 147 -5.43 1.09 4.24
C SER A 147 -6.06 1.61 5.51
N LEU A 148 -6.61 2.83 5.46
CA LEU A 148 -7.18 3.49 6.63
C LEU A 148 -8.69 3.50 6.60
N GLN A 149 -9.28 3.35 7.77
CA GLN A 149 -10.72 3.50 7.98
C GLN A 149 -10.97 4.37 9.22
N GLY A 150 -11.66 5.51 9.02
CA GLY A 150 -12.09 6.36 10.14
C GLY A 150 -13.07 5.66 11.05
N ARG A 151 -12.94 5.89 12.35
CA ARG A 151 -13.83 5.45 13.43
C ARG A 151 -14.34 6.66 14.20
N ALA A 152 -15.26 6.44 15.11
CA ALA A 152 -15.81 7.52 15.96
C ALA A 152 -14.76 8.06 16.96
N ASP A 153 -13.80 7.24 17.35
CA ASP A 153 -12.75 7.48 18.35
C ASP A 153 -11.35 7.63 17.74
N GLY A 154 -11.22 7.54 16.40
CA GLY A 154 -9.92 7.63 15.75
C GLY A 154 -9.90 7.05 14.36
N THR A 155 -8.81 6.39 14.01
CA THR A 155 -8.59 5.77 12.69
C THR A 155 -7.91 4.42 12.85
N ASP A 156 -8.48 3.40 12.22
CA ASP A 156 -7.85 2.08 12.10
C ASP A 156 -7.02 2.01 10.81
N ALA A 157 -5.79 1.55 10.95
CA ALA A 157 -4.86 1.30 9.84
C ALA A 157 -4.65 -0.22 9.70
N PHE A 158 -5.16 -0.79 8.63
CA PHE A 158 -5.03 -2.21 8.30
C PHE A 158 -3.76 -2.43 7.50
N CYS A 159 -2.89 -3.29 8.00
CA CYS A 159 -1.58 -3.58 7.45
C CYS A 159 -1.58 -4.95 6.76
N THR A 160 -1.17 -5.00 5.50
CA THR A 160 -0.95 -6.24 4.76
C THR A 160 0.49 -6.29 4.28
N LEU A 161 1.19 -7.40 4.52
CA LEU A 161 2.57 -7.60 4.11
C LEU A 161 2.66 -8.67 3.04
N GLU A 162 3.37 -8.38 1.95
CA GLU A 162 3.58 -9.31 0.84
C GLU A 162 5.07 -9.40 0.52
N ALA A 163 5.62 -10.60 0.42
CA ALA A 163 6.98 -10.80 -0.08
C ALA A 163 7.03 -10.49 -1.58
N ILE A 164 8.07 -9.77 -2.01
CA ILE A 164 8.26 -9.45 -3.44
C ILE A 164 9.07 -10.52 -4.14
N GLU A 165 10.07 -11.08 -3.47
CA GLU A 165 11.06 -11.98 -4.05
C GLU A 165 10.80 -13.46 -3.75
N HIS A 166 9.95 -13.79 -2.79
CA HIS A 166 9.73 -15.16 -2.33
C HIS A 166 8.25 -15.54 -2.36
N VAL A 167 8.00 -16.86 -2.50
CA VAL A 167 6.66 -17.42 -2.38
C VAL A 167 6.37 -17.68 -0.91
N GLY A 168 5.63 -16.78 -0.28
CA GLY A 168 5.22 -16.91 1.12
C GLY A 168 4.55 -15.62 1.60
N THR A 169 3.80 -15.72 2.69
CA THR A 169 3.26 -14.55 3.37
C THR A 169 4.02 -14.40 4.68
N PRO A 170 4.97 -13.46 4.78
CA PRO A 170 5.69 -13.24 6.03
C PRO A 170 4.73 -12.75 7.12
N PRO A 171 5.03 -13.00 8.41
CA PRO A 171 4.21 -12.52 9.50
C PRO A 171 4.22 -10.99 9.52
N VAL A 172 3.04 -10.37 9.47
CA VAL A 172 2.88 -8.91 9.45
C VAL A 172 3.18 -8.27 10.82
N ARG A 173 2.94 -9.01 11.91
CA ARG A 173 3.03 -8.50 13.29
C ARG A 173 4.35 -7.83 13.65
N PRO A 174 5.54 -8.39 13.34
CA PRO A 174 6.82 -7.72 13.64
C PRO A 174 6.95 -6.36 12.93
N ILE A 175 6.38 -6.24 11.75
CA ILE A 175 6.39 -4.99 10.98
C ILE A 175 5.42 -3.98 11.57
N VAL A 176 4.25 -4.42 12.03
CA VAL A 176 3.29 -3.58 12.75
C VAL A 176 3.90 -3.04 14.05
N GLU A 177 4.60 -3.86 14.81
CA GLU A 177 5.30 -3.43 16.02
C GLU A 177 6.40 -2.39 15.71
N ARG A 178 7.13 -2.57 14.60
CA ARG A 178 8.13 -1.63 14.09
C ARG A 178 7.48 -0.30 13.66
N LEU A 179 6.34 -0.37 12.98
CA LEU A 179 5.54 0.79 12.57
C LEU A 179 5.04 1.58 13.79
N VAL A 180 4.48 0.89 14.79
CA VAL A 180 4.01 1.50 16.05
C VAL A 180 5.17 2.16 16.81
N SER A 181 6.34 1.51 16.86
CA SER A 181 7.54 2.12 17.46
C SER A 181 7.94 3.40 16.71
N ALA A 182 7.86 3.40 15.39
CA ALA A 182 8.13 4.59 14.58
C ALA A 182 7.09 5.72 14.83
N LEU A 183 5.81 5.38 15.00
CA LEU A 183 4.74 6.33 15.31
C LEU A 183 4.91 7.01 16.69
N ARG A 184 5.43 6.27 17.68
CA ARG A 184 5.66 6.78 19.05
C ARG A 184 6.83 7.75 19.17
N HIS A 185 7.77 7.71 18.22
CA HIS A 185 8.98 8.53 18.25
C HIS A 185 9.05 9.44 17.02
N PRO A 186 8.16 10.43 16.85
CA PRO A 186 8.28 11.38 15.75
C PRO A 186 9.59 12.14 15.91
N ILE A 187 10.36 12.26 14.82
CA ILE A 187 11.54 13.13 14.82
C ILE A 187 11.00 14.57 14.78
N GLY A 188 11.28 15.33 15.83
CA GLY A 188 11.00 16.76 15.91
C GLY A 188 11.87 17.58 14.93
#